data_f5d166ba67d77d4fdf644faf7f75f194
#
_entry.id   f5d166ba67d77d4fdf644faf7f75f194
#
_cell.length_a   1.000
_cell.length_b   1.000
_cell.length_c   1.000
_cell.angle_alpha   90.00
_cell.angle_beta   90.00
_cell.angle_gamma   90.00
#
_symmetry.space_group_name_H-M   'P 1'
#
loop_
_entity.id
_entity.type
_entity.pdbx_description
1 polymer ?
#
loop_
_entity_poly.entity_id
_entity_poly.type
_entity_poly.pdbx_seq_one_letter_code
_entity_poly.pdbx_strand_id
1 'polypeptide(L)'
;SSNLTEAGLEKNFEFNVELRYDDDIKYATETFERLWEESVEIDLSHVEKLKKDSYLSTDFTPYEIYLKFLLEYFGKSIDFNPNSVSDLPKGYMKLSYQVDAVNDGYAKMMKHNGFFLSDVVGLGKTIVSALIAKKFFFSNGFPTHRSHTLVIVPPAMKTSWEDTLDEFKLDNVTIITNGSLHKIKNPERYDLIIVDEAHKFRSDTASMYNELQKLCKTKAVHNDGSVHDKKVILVSATPLNNRPEDIANLVYLFQDSKESTLEEGNLQRFFREQIDRYRKLKKEQDMEIVSKEIKSIYEKIRIKVVEPLTVRRTRTDLKENEAYKKDLDDQGVIFPDVKPPHKIYYQLDPNLEQLYDKTIH
;
A
#
# COMPACT_ATOMS: atom_id res chain seq x y z
N SER A 1 -30.68 13.70 12.03
CA SER A 1 -30.76 12.24 12.19
C SER A 1 -30.30 11.59 10.90
N SER A 2 -29.19 10.88 10.99
CA SER A 2 -28.66 10.12 9.86
C SER A 2 -29.61 8.97 9.50
N ASN A 3 -30.13 8.98 8.29
CA ASN A 3 -30.98 7.91 7.81
C ASN A 3 -30.12 6.69 7.45
N LEU A 4 -30.38 5.56 8.08
CA LEU A 4 -29.77 4.26 7.77
C LEU A 4 -30.36 3.66 6.49
N THR A 5 -30.47 4.46 5.45
CA THR A 5 -30.86 4.03 4.09
C THR A 5 -29.64 4.06 3.18
N GLU A 6 -29.67 3.30 2.08
CA GLU A 6 -28.60 3.31 1.08
C GLU A 6 -28.29 4.74 0.59
N ALA A 7 -29.33 5.55 0.37
CA ALA A 7 -29.15 6.95 -0.01
C ALA A 7 -28.56 7.81 1.09
N GLY A 8 -28.91 7.56 2.37
CA GLY A 8 -28.35 8.27 3.52
C GLY A 8 -26.90 7.88 3.84
N LEU A 9 -26.53 6.63 3.55
CA LEU A 9 -25.17 6.12 3.82
C LEU A 9 -24.18 6.42 2.68
N GLU A 10 -24.64 6.50 1.44
CA GLU A 10 -23.75 6.57 0.27
C GLU A 10 -23.91 7.84 -0.60
N LYS A 11 -25.07 8.49 -0.57
CA LYS A 11 -25.42 9.56 -1.52
C LYS A 11 -25.75 10.91 -0.91
N ASN A 12 -26.20 10.95 0.35
CA ASN A 12 -26.62 12.19 0.99
C ASN A 12 -25.50 12.76 1.85
N PHE A 13 -25.29 14.07 1.73
CA PHE A 13 -24.47 14.81 2.69
C PHE A 13 -25.34 15.13 3.91
N GLU A 14 -25.03 14.54 5.04
CA GLU A 14 -25.67 14.86 6.31
C GLU A 14 -24.65 15.53 7.22
N PHE A 15 -25.10 16.59 7.89
CA PHE A 15 -24.26 17.21 8.87
C PHE A 15 -25.08 17.54 10.12
N ASN A 16 -24.53 17.27 11.30
CA ASN A 16 -25.18 17.50 12.58
C ASN A 16 -24.66 18.80 13.18
N VAL A 17 -25.60 19.62 13.68
CA VAL A 17 -25.29 20.89 14.34
C VAL A 17 -25.76 20.82 15.79
N GLU A 18 -24.88 21.19 16.71
CA GLU A 18 -25.24 21.42 18.10
C GLU A 18 -25.74 22.86 18.27
N LEU A 19 -27.01 23.04 18.64
CA LEU A 19 -27.59 24.34 18.94
C LEU A 19 -27.34 24.68 20.42
N ARG A 20 -26.80 25.86 20.67
CA ARG A 20 -26.42 26.32 22.03
C ARG A 20 -27.15 27.59 22.46
N TYR A 21 -27.82 28.27 21.55
CA TYR A 21 -28.54 29.54 21.84
C TYR A 21 -30.03 29.24 21.96
N ASP A 22 -30.67 29.85 22.96
CA ASP A 22 -32.07 29.62 23.30
C ASP A 22 -33.02 29.90 22.13
N ASP A 23 -32.76 30.94 21.34
CA ASP A 23 -33.56 31.31 20.18
C ASP A 23 -33.46 30.25 19.06
N ASP A 24 -32.27 29.69 18.82
CA ASP A 24 -32.06 28.61 17.82
C ASP A 24 -32.72 27.32 18.26
N ILE A 25 -32.61 26.98 19.56
CA ILE A 25 -33.28 25.81 20.16
C ILE A 25 -34.78 25.95 20.04
N LYS A 26 -35.33 27.14 20.36
CA LYS A 26 -36.76 27.42 20.25
C LYS A 26 -37.26 27.28 18.81
N TYR A 27 -36.56 27.87 17.86
CA TYR A 27 -36.90 27.76 16.44
C TYR A 27 -36.87 26.31 15.95
N ALA A 28 -35.85 25.55 16.34
CA ALA A 28 -35.74 24.15 15.97
C ALA A 28 -36.87 23.30 16.58
N THR A 29 -37.24 23.57 17.84
CA THR A 29 -38.35 22.90 18.53
C THR A 29 -39.70 23.20 17.89
N GLU A 30 -40.01 24.48 17.64
CA GLU A 30 -41.25 24.90 16.97
C GLU A 30 -41.34 24.32 15.55
N THR A 31 -40.20 24.26 14.84
CA THR A 31 -40.16 23.66 13.49
C THR A 31 -40.38 22.15 13.56
N PHE A 32 -39.80 21.46 14.52
CA PHE A 32 -40.01 20.03 14.74
C PHE A 32 -41.47 19.72 15.09
N GLU A 33 -42.06 20.46 16.02
CA GLU A 33 -43.46 20.28 16.41
C GLU A 33 -44.43 20.47 15.24
N ARG A 34 -44.25 21.51 14.42
CA ARG A 34 -45.01 21.70 13.21
C ARG A 34 -44.89 20.54 12.22
N LEU A 35 -43.64 20.07 11.96
CA LEU A 35 -43.40 18.92 11.09
C LEU A 35 -43.98 17.62 11.66
N TRP A 36 -44.01 17.50 12.98
CA TRP A 36 -44.62 16.37 13.67
C TRP A 36 -46.16 16.37 13.50
N GLU A 37 -46.80 17.52 13.64
CA GLU A 37 -48.23 17.67 13.40
C GLU A 37 -48.62 17.41 11.94
N GLU A 38 -47.77 17.78 11.01
CA GLU A 38 -47.94 17.51 9.57
C GLU A 38 -47.58 16.08 9.16
N SER A 39 -46.98 15.30 10.05
CA SER A 39 -46.55 13.95 9.76
C SER A 39 -47.74 12.97 9.62
N VAL A 40 -47.56 12.01 8.74
CA VAL A 40 -48.56 10.95 8.52
C VAL A 40 -48.17 9.75 9.42
N GLU A 41 -49.16 9.22 10.12
CA GLU A 41 -48.96 8.02 10.95
C GLU A 41 -48.58 6.83 10.07
N ILE A 42 -47.46 6.19 10.37
CA ILE A 42 -46.95 5.04 9.64
C ILE A 42 -47.67 3.78 10.15
N ASP A 43 -48.47 3.17 9.31
CA ASP A 43 -49.12 1.92 9.63
C ASP A 43 -48.17 0.71 9.55
N LEU A 44 -48.56 -0.43 10.12
CA LEU A 44 -47.76 -1.66 10.15
C LEU A 44 -47.37 -2.14 8.75
N SER A 45 -48.15 -1.86 7.73
CA SER A 45 -47.85 -2.24 6.34
C SER A 45 -46.68 -1.46 5.76
N HIS A 46 -46.50 -0.21 6.17
CA HIS A 46 -45.33 0.60 5.82
C HIS A 46 -44.08 0.13 6.55
N VAL A 47 -44.23 -0.28 7.81
CA VAL A 47 -43.13 -0.87 8.60
C VAL A 47 -42.67 -2.19 7.98
N GLU A 48 -43.59 -3.05 7.55
CA GLU A 48 -43.26 -4.30 6.87
C GLU A 48 -42.60 -4.07 5.50
N LYS A 49 -43.03 -3.07 4.75
CA LYS A 49 -42.41 -2.68 3.49
C LYS A 49 -41.01 -2.11 3.71
N LEU A 50 -40.83 -1.23 4.70
CA LEU A 50 -39.52 -0.71 5.09
C LEU A 50 -38.57 -1.81 5.59
N LYS A 51 -39.08 -2.78 6.34
CA LYS A 51 -38.31 -3.97 6.74
C LYS A 51 -37.85 -4.78 5.53
N LYS A 52 -38.67 -4.90 4.49
CA LYS A 52 -38.39 -5.68 3.29
C LYS A 52 -37.41 -5.00 2.33
N ASP A 53 -37.44 -3.67 2.27
CA ASP A 53 -36.69 -2.83 1.35
C ASP A 53 -35.44 -2.18 2.01
N SER A 54 -35.17 -2.47 3.28
CA SER A 54 -34.02 -1.93 4.03
C SER A 54 -33.17 -3.04 4.64
N TYR A 55 -31.94 -2.71 5.04
CA TYR A 55 -31.05 -3.62 5.79
C TYR A 55 -31.61 -4.11 7.15
N LEU A 56 -32.75 -3.58 7.57
CA LEU A 56 -33.49 -4.00 8.76
C LEU A 56 -34.43 -5.20 8.48
N SER A 57 -34.49 -5.69 7.25
CA SER A 57 -35.40 -6.78 6.83
C SER A 57 -35.03 -8.17 7.28
N THR A 58 -33.87 -8.34 7.91
CA THR A 58 -33.37 -9.62 8.39
C THR A 58 -33.38 -9.67 9.91
N ASP A 59 -33.74 -10.81 10.48
CA ASP A 59 -33.77 -11.08 11.93
C ASP A 59 -32.37 -11.08 12.58
N PHE A 60 -31.55 -10.06 12.27
CA PHE A 60 -30.23 -9.91 12.86
C PHE A 60 -30.32 -9.18 14.21
N THR A 61 -29.67 -9.75 15.19
CA THR A 61 -29.46 -9.08 16.47
C THR A 61 -28.57 -7.81 16.28
N PRO A 62 -28.67 -6.81 17.15
CA PRO A 62 -27.78 -5.64 17.14
C PRO A 62 -26.29 -6.03 17.13
N TYR A 63 -25.94 -7.16 17.72
CA TYR A 63 -24.59 -7.71 17.73
C TYR A 63 -24.16 -8.23 16.33
N GLU A 64 -25.06 -8.93 15.64
CA GLU A 64 -24.81 -9.40 14.27
C GLU A 64 -24.71 -8.24 13.28
N ILE A 65 -25.53 -7.19 13.45
CA ILE A 65 -25.41 -5.94 12.66
C ILE A 65 -24.05 -5.28 12.95
N TYR A 66 -23.63 -5.22 14.20
CA TYR A 66 -22.31 -4.71 14.59
C TYR A 66 -21.17 -5.55 13.98
N LEU A 67 -21.26 -6.89 14.03
CA LEU A 67 -20.31 -7.77 13.40
C LEU A 67 -20.29 -7.60 11.87
N LYS A 68 -21.45 -7.44 11.24
CA LYS A 68 -21.55 -7.17 9.80
C LYS A 68 -20.93 -5.81 9.45
N PHE A 69 -21.17 -4.79 10.26
CA PHE A 69 -20.53 -3.48 10.12
C PHE A 69 -19.00 -3.57 10.26
N LEU A 70 -18.50 -4.32 11.25
CA LEU A 70 -17.07 -4.58 11.39
C LEU A 70 -16.52 -5.37 10.20
N LEU A 71 -17.24 -6.37 9.71
CA LEU A 71 -16.87 -7.12 8.51
C LEU A 71 -16.87 -6.24 7.26
N GLU A 72 -17.82 -5.32 7.10
CA GLU A 72 -17.88 -4.39 5.97
C GLU A 72 -16.76 -3.34 6.05
N TYR A 73 -16.54 -2.80 7.25
CA TYR A 73 -15.53 -1.76 7.50
C TYR A 73 -14.09 -2.32 7.49
N PHE A 74 -13.89 -3.46 8.13
CA PHE A 74 -12.60 -4.16 8.22
C PHE A 74 -12.49 -5.37 7.29
N GLY A 75 -13.58 -5.82 6.71
CA GLY A 75 -13.68 -7.09 5.99
C GLY A 75 -12.76 -7.18 4.79
N LYS A 76 -12.45 -6.06 4.15
CA LYS A 76 -11.43 -6.00 3.10
C LYS A 76 -10.01 -6.27 3.63
N SER A 77 -9.81 -6.11 4.95
CA SER A 77 -8.57 -6.48 5.64
C SER A 77 -8.65 -7.87 6.31
N ILE A 78 -9.88 -8.39 6.54
CA ILE A 78 -10.12 -9.69 7.20
C ILE A 78 -10.31 -10.82 6.18
N ASP A 79 -10.64 -10.49 4.92
CA ASP A 79 -11.02 -11.47 3.87
C ASP A 79 -9.82 -12.24 3.26
N PHE A 80 -8.78 -12.42 4.05
CA PHE A 80 -7.84 -13.47 3.78
C PHE A 80 -8.36 -14.76 4.43
N ASN A 81 -8.92 -15.64 3.61
CA ASN A 81 -9.23 -16.99 4.06
C ASN A 81 -7.90 -17.65 4.47
N PRO A 82 -7.62 -17.87 5.77
CA PRO A 82 -6.40 -18.56 6.18
C PRO A 82 -6.29 -19.97 5.58
N ASN A 83 -7.41 -20.53 5.09
CA ASN A 83 -7.41 -21.78 4.35
C ASN A 83 -6.92 -21.63 2.89
N SER A 84 -6.88 -20.43 2.31
CA SER A 84 -6.23 -20.20 1.01
C SER A 84 -4.71 -20.16 1.10
N VAL A 85 -4.13 -20.09 2.30
CA VAL A 85 -2.69 -20.31 2.56
C VAL A 85 -2.37 -21.82 2.59
N SER A 86 -3.38 -22.69 2.53
CA SER A 86 -3.15 -24.13 2.32
C SER A 86 -2.52 -24.46 0.95
N ASP A 87 -2.42 -23.47 0.08
CA ASP A 87 -1.77 -23.54 -1.22
C ASP A 87 -0.27 -23.14 -1.20
N LEU A 88 0.35 -23.05 -0.04
CA LEU A 88 1.80 -22.96 0.03
C LEU A 88 2.41 -24.26 -0.52
N PRO A 89 3.42 -24.15 -1.40
CA PRO A 89 4.12 -25.31 -1.91
C PRO A 89 4.71 -26.15 -0.77
N LYS A 90 4.92 -27.44 -1.01
CA LYS A 90 5.58 -28.32 -0.03
C LYS A 90 6.95 -27.78 0.34
N GLY A 91 7.21 -27.62 1.63
CA GLY A 91 8.48 -27.10 2.14
C GLY A 91 8.45 -25.62 2.53
N TYR A 92 7.39 -24.90 2.18
CA TYR A 92 7.20 -23.53 2.66
C TYR A 92 6.51 -23.49 4.02
N MET A 93 7.02 -22.63 4.89
CA MET A 93 6.48 -22.45 6.23
C MET A 93 5.33 -21.44 6.20
N LYS A 94 4.26 -21.76 6.93
CA LYS A 94 3.16 -20.82 7.15
C LYS A 94 3.54 -19.89 8.30
N LEU A 95 3.89 -18.66 8.00
CA LEU A 95 4.29 -17.66 8.97
C LEU A 95 3.25 -16.53 9.06
N SER A 96 2.71 -16.29 10.25
CA SER A 96 1.64 -15.30 10.48
C SER A 96 2.03 -13.91 9.98
N TYR A 97 3.27 -13.49 10.18
CA TYR A 97 3.74 -12.19 9.70
C TYR A 97 3.72 -12.06 8.17
N GLN A 98 3.92 -13.16 7.42
CA GLN A 98 3.81 -13.15 5.96
C GLN A 98 2.34 -13.09 5.54
N VAL A 99 1.47 -13.78 6.24
CA VAL A 99 0.01 -13.73 6.02
C VAL A 99 -0.49 -12.31 6.22
N ASP A 100 -0.09 -11.65 7.32
CA ASP A 100 -0.45 -10.27 7.60
C ASP A 100 0.14 -9.30 6.55
N ALA A 101 1.37 -9.57 6.05
CA ALA A 101 1.96 -8.81 4.96
C ALA A 101 1.15 -8.91 3.67
N VAL A 102 0.67 -10.10 3.34
CA VAL A 102 -0.17 -10.33 2.15
C VAL A 102 -1.50 -9.61 2.28
N ASN A 103 -2.15 -9.66 3.45
CA ASN A 103 -3.44 -9.01 3.67
C ASN A 103 -3.35 -7.49 3.61
N ASP A 104 -2.42 -6.91 4.37
CA ASP A 104 -2.19 -5.47 4.39
C ASP A 104 -1.76 -4.95 3.01
N GLY A 105 -0.82 -5.66 2.36
CA GLY A 105 -0.36 -5.31 1.02
C GLY A 105 -1.46 -5.39 -0.03
N TYR A 106 -2.27 -6.44 0.01
CA TYR A 106 -3.41 -6.57 -0.90
C TYR A 106 -4.45 -5.47 -0.69
N ALA A 107 -4.81 -5.16 0.56
CA ALA A 107 -5.75 -4.09 0.88
C ALA A 107 -5.24 -2.72 0.40
N LYS A 108 -3.97 -2.39 0.67
CA LYS A 108 -3.34 -1.15 0.20
C LYS A 108 -3.28 -1.09 -1.33
N MET A 109 -2.91 -2.18 -1.98
CA MET A 109 -2.86 -2.29 -3.44
C MET A 109 -4.24 -2.03 -4.06
N MET A 110 -5.28 -2.61 -3.53
CA MET A 110 -6.64 -2.40 -4.04
C MET A 110 -7.12 -0.98 -3.82
N LYS A 111 -6.86 -0.40 -2.64
CA LYS A 111 -7.27 0.96 -2.27
C LYS A 111 -6.48 2.05 -3.00
N HIS A 112 -5.17 1.86 -3.14
CA HIS A 112 -4.25 2.92 -3.57
C HIS A 112 -3.58 2.64 -4.93
N ASN A 113 -4.03 1.65 -5.70
CA ASN A 113 -3.44 1.18 -6.96
C ASN A 113 -2.00 0.68 -6.84
N GLY A 114 -1.47 0.58 -5.64
CA GLY A 114 -0.13 0.07 -5.39
C GLY A 114 0.36 0.37 -3.99
N PHE A 115 1.51 -0.21 -3.66
CA PHE A 115 2.16 -0.02 -2.36
C PHE A 115 3.65 -0.38 -2.40
N PHE A 116 4.37 -0.01 -1.34
CA PHE A 116 5.77 -0.41 -1.10
C PHE A 116 5.82 -1.63 -0.19
N LEU A 117 6.42 -2.72 -0.65
CA LEU A 117 6.78 -3.85 0.19
C LEU A 117 8.23 -3.67 0.68
N SER A 118 8.38 -3.26 1.95
CA SER A 118 9.65 -2.80 2.50
C SER A 118 10.11 -3.59 3.74
N ASP A 119 9.69 -4.83 3.82
CA ASP A 119 10.17 -5.76 4.86
C ASP A 119 11.70 -5.86 4.85
N VAL A 120 12.29 -6.04 6.01
CA VAL A 120 13.74 -6.23 6.14
C VAL A 120 14.20 -7.44 5.31
N VAL A 121 15.45 -7.40 4.86
CA VAL A 121 16.05 -8.48 4.08
C VAL A 121 15.95 -9.81 4.83
N GLY A 122 15.54 -10.86 4.12
CA GLY A 122 15.38 -12.22 4.68
C GLY A 122 13.97 -12.54 5.21
N LEU A 123 13.01 -11.62 5.15
CA LEU A 123 11.63 -11.87 5.57
C LEU A 123 10.71 -12.41 4.47
N GLY A 124 11.26 -12.77 3.31
CA GLY A 124 10.52 -13.43 2.23
C GLY A 124 9.67 -12.49 1.37
N LYS A 125 10.17 -11.30 1.03
CA LYS A 125 9.47 -10.35 0.14
C LYS A 125 9.01 -10.97 -1.18
N THR A 126 9.82 -11.83 -1.78
CA THR A 126 9.48 -12.56 -3.01
C THR A 126 8.25 -13.45 -2.79
N ILE A 127 8.21 -14.19 -1.69
CA ILE A 127 7.08 -15.06 -1.31
C ILE A 127 5.82 -14.24 -1.09
N VAL A 128 5.91 -13.14 -0.31
CA VAL A 128 4.77 -12.24 -0.07
C VAL A 128 4.23 -11.66 -1.38
N SER A 129 5.13 -11.23 -2.28
CA SER A 129 4.73 -10.70 -3.59
C SER A 129 4.06 -11.78 -4.46
N ALA A 130 4.59 -13.00 -4.48
CA ALA A 130 4.00 -14.13 -5.20
C ALA A 130 2.61 -14.50 -4.66
N LEU A 131 2.43 -14.51 -3.33
CA LEU A 131 1.13 -14.75 -2.70
C LEU A 131 0.11 -13.66 -3.02
N ILE A 132 0.52 -12.39 -3.04
CA ILE A 132 -0.36 -11.28 -3.45
C ILE A 132 -0.75 -11.43 -4.93
N ALA A 133 0.21 -11.76 -5.80
CA ALA A 133 -0.08 -12.01 -7.21
C ALA A 133 -1.05 -13.17 -7.41
N LYS A 134 -0.88 -14.26 -6.65
CA LYS A 134 -1.80 -15.41 -6.65
C LYS A 134 -3.20 -15.01 -6.18
N LYS A 135 -3.30 -14.27 -5.08
CA LYS A 135 -4.59 -13.75 -4.60
C LYS A 135 -5.25 -12.84 -5.65
N PHE A 136 -4.49 -11.94 -6.25
CA PHE A 136 -4.99 -11.02 -7.27
C PHE A 136 -5.40 -11.72 -8.56
N PHE A 137 -4.75 -12.83 -8.92
CA PHE A 137 -5.13 -13.64 -10.07
C PHE A 137 -6.58 -14.13 -10.00
N PHE A 138 -7.06 -14.49 -8.79
CA PHE A 138 -8.42 -14.97 -8.58
C PHE A 138 -9.40 -13.90 -8.12
N SER A 139 -8.92 -12.87 -7.39
CA SER A 139 -9.74 -11.88 -6.68
C SER A 139 -9.37 -10.46 -7.09
N ASN A 140 -9.36 -10.18 -8.39
CA ASN A 140 -8.97 -8.88 -8.96
C ASN A 140 -10.14 -7.89 -9.11
N GLY A 141 -11.35 -8.26 -8.69
CA GLY A 141 -12.56 -7.45 -8.85
C GLY A 141 -13.35 -7.73 -10.14
N PHE A 142 -12.84 -8.60 -11.03
CA PHE A 142 -13.48 -8.97 -12.30
C PHE A 142 -13.81 -10.47 -12.30
N PRO A 143 -15.09 -10.88 -12.24
CA PRO A 143 -15.48 -12.28 -12.00
C PRO A 143 -14.97 -13.27 -13.04
N THR A 144 -14.85 -12.85 -14.29
CA THR A 144 -14.48 -13.71 -15.43
C THR A 144 -13.05 -13.51 -15.90
N HIS A 145 -12.36 -12.49 -15.40
CA HIS A 145 -11.00 -12.17 -15.79
C HIS A 145 -9.96 -12.76 -14.85
N ARG A 146 -8.90 -13.31 -15.42
CA ARG A 146 -7.70 -13.73 -14.68
C ARG A 146 -6.57 -12.75 -14.97
N SER A 147 -6.01 -12.15 -13.91
CA SER A 147 -5.02 -11.10 -14.05
C SER A 147 -3.72 -11.60 -14.67
N HIS A 148 -3.10 -10.76 -15.49
CA HIS A 148 -1.75 -10.96 -15.97
C HIS A 148 -0.76 -10.11 -15.16
N THR A 149 0.26 -10.75 -14.62
CA THR A 149 1.28 -10.10 -13.79
C THR A 149 2.59 -9.94 -14.57
N LEU A 150 3.18 -8.76 -14.50
CA LEU A 150 4.54 -8.50 -14.97
C LEU A 150 5.46 -8.34 -13.77
N VAL A 151 6.55 -9.12 -13.72
CA VAL A 151 7.59 -9.02 -12.69
C VAL A 151 8.87 -8.48 -13.32
N ILE A 152 9.35 -7.38 -12.78
CA ILE A 152 10.55 -6.67 -13.24
C ILE A 152 11.62 -6.84 -12.17
N VAL A 153 12.72 -7.49 -12.53
CA VAL A 153 13.76 -7.91 -11.57
C VAL A 153 15.18 -7.55 -12.04
N PRO A 154 16.13 -7.40 -11.11
CA PRO A 154 17.54 -7.41 -11.48
C PRO A 154 17.93 -8.73 -12.16
N PRO A 155 18.87 -8.72 -13.10
CA PRO A 155 19.31 -9.96 -13.78
C PRO A 155 19.72 -11.07 -12.82
N ALA A 156 20.38 -10.75 -11.73
CA ALA A 156 20.82 -11.73 -10.73
C ALA A 156 19.68 -12.40 -9.95
N MET A 157 18.49 -11.81 -9.91
CA MET A 157 17.33 -12.33 -9.18
C MET A 157 16.35 -13.11 -10.08
N LYS A 158 16.59 -13.11 -11.39
CA LYS A 158 15.63 -13.65 -12.36
C LYS A 158 15.33 -15.12 -12.11
N THR A 159 16.34 -15.97 -12.00
CA THR A 159 16.15 -17.41 -11.75
C THR A 159 15.43 -17.69 -10.44
N SER A 160 15.81 -17.00 -9.36
CA SER A 160 15.12 -17.17 -8.07
C SER A 160 13.64 -16.80 -8.12
N TRP A 161 13.27 -15.79 -8.93
CA TRP A 161 11.88 -15.45 -9.16
C TRP A 161 11.16 -16.49 -10.03
N GLU A 162 11.81 -16.97 -11.10
CA GLU A 162 11.28 -18.05 -11.95
C GLU A 162 10.97 -19.30 -11.10
N ASP A 163 11.93 -19.75 -10.30
CA ASP A 163 11.75 -20.90 -9.40
C ASP A 163 10.57 -20.70 -8.44
N THR A 164 10.49 -19.51 -7.81
CA THR A 164 9.38 -19.20 -6.88
C THR A 164 8.03 -19.23 -7.58
N LEU A 165 7.92 -18.63 -8.77
CA LEU A 165 6.64 -18.58 -9.49
C LEU A 165 6.19 -19.95 -9.97
N ASP A 166 7.13 -20.78 -10.40
CA ASP A 166 6.86 -22.18 -10.79
C ASP A 166 6.38 -23.02 -9.59
N GLU A 167 7.03 -22.86 -8.43
CA GLU A 167 6.63 -23.54 -7.20
C GLU A 167 5.22 -23.12 -6.74
N PHE A 168 4.88 -21.83 -6.88
CA PHE A 168 3.56 -21.30 -6.56
C PHE A 168 2.51 -21.57 -7.65
N LYS A 169 2.90 -22.14 -8.79
CA LYS A 169 2.05 -22.45 -9.96
C LYS A 169 1.31 -21.21 -10.46
N LEU A 170 2.04 -20.16 -10.74
CA LEU A 170 1.53 -18.90 -11.26
C LEU A 170 1.72 -18.85 -12.78
N ASP A 171 0.68 -19.18 -13.53
CA ASP A 171 0.76 -19.37 -15.00
C ASP A 171 0.74 -18.04 -15.78
N ASN A 172 0.02 -17.01 -15.28
CA ASN A 172 -0.15 -15.73 -15.98
C ASN A 172 0.89 -14.68 -15.56
N VAL A 173 2.16 -15.07 -15.50
CA VAL A 173 3.24 -14.18 -15.09
C VAL A 173 4.30 -14.08 -16.19
N THR A 174 4.73 -12.86 -16.45
CA THR A 174 5.87 -12.58 -17.35
C THR A 174 6.99 -11.97 -16.52
N ILE A 175 8.19 -12.53 -16.60
CA ILE A 175 9.39 -12.00 -15.93
C ILE A 175 10.30 -11.34 -16.94
N ILE A 176 10.73 -10.11 -16.62
CA ILE A 176 11.73 -9.39 -17.40
C ILE A 176 12.79 -8.79 -16.49
N THR A 177 13.94 -8.49 -17.05
CA THR A 177 14.97 -7.72 -16.35
C THR A 177 14.74 -6.21 -16.55
N ASN A 178 15.21 -5.42 -15.57
CA ASN A 178 15.06 -3.94 -15.57
C ASN A 178 15.60 -3.29 -16.86
N GLY A 179 16.68 -3.81 -17.46
CA GLY A 179 17.21 -3.33 -18.73
C GLY A 179 16.39 -3.72 -19.98
N SER A 180 15.31 -4.48 -19.83
CA SER A 180 14.52 -5.03 -20.95
C SER A 180 13.10 -4.43 -21.06
N LEU A 181 12.79 -3.35 -20.36
CA LEU A 181 11.46 -2.71 -20.38
C LEU A 181 11.01 -2.31 -21.78
N HIS A 182 11.93 -1.81 -22.61
CA HIS A 182 11.68 -1.42 -24.00
C HIS A 182 11.18 -2.56 -24.90
N LYS A 183 11.34 -3.84 -24.47
CA LYS A 183 10.90 -5.01 -25.25
C LYS A 183 9.41 -5.32 -25.07
N ILE A 184 8.72 -4.66 -24.12
CA ILE A 184 7.29 -4.86 -23.88
C ILE A 184 6.50 -4.17 -24.99
N LYS A 185 5.85 -4.97 -25.84
CA LYS A 185 5.07 -4.46 -26.97
C LYS A 185 3.61 -4.15 -26.60
N ASN A 186 3.01 -4.95 -25.70
CA ASN A 186 1.59 -4.88 -25.32
C ASN A 186 1.47 -4.60 -23.82
N PRO A 187 1.75 -3.38 -23.36
CA PRO A 187 1.70 -3.04 -21.93
C PRO A 187 0.27 -3.15 -21.36
N GLU A 188 -0.76 -2.95 -22.19
CA GLU A 188 -2.17 -2.98 -21.81
C GLU A 188 -2.67 -4.35 -21.31
N ARG A 189 -1.94 -5.44 -21.61
CA ARG A 189 -2.31 -6.78 -21.17
C ARG A 189 -2.06 -7.06 -19.68
N TYR A 190 -1.23 -6.26 -19.03
CA TYR A 190 -0.83 -6.49 -17.64
C TYR A 190 -1.71 -5.72 -16.68
N ASP A 191 -2.21 -6.40 -15.67
CA ASP A 191 -3.05 -5.86 -14.59
C ASP A 191 -2.24 -5.50 -13.35
N LEU A 192 -1.20 -6.31 -13.08
CA LEU A 192 -0.32 -6.17 -11.93
C LEU A 192 1.14 -6.05 -12.39
N ILE A 193 1.85 -5.10 -11.83
CA ILE A 193 3.29 -4.91 -12.04
C ILE A 193 4.00 -5.04 -10.70
N ILE A 194 4.96 -5.94 -10.61
CA ILE A 194 5.84 -6.10 -9.44
C ILE A 194 7.24 -5.66 -9.85
N VAL A 195 7.81 -4.70 -9.13
CA VAL A 195 9.16 -4.18 -9.39
C VAL A 195 10.06 -4.52 -8.23
N ASP A 196 10.96 -5.46 -8.42
CA ASP A 196 11.95 -5.80 -7.41
C ASP A 196 13.16 -4.85 -7.49
N GLU A 197 13.72 -4.53 -6.31
CA GLU A 197 14.74 -3.49 -6.14
C GLU A 197 14.33 -2.14 -6.74
N ALA A 198 13.10 -1.73 -6.44
CA ALA A 198 12.46 -0.55 -7.02
C ALA A 198 13.24 0.76 -6.82
N HIS A 199 14.14 0.82 -5.83
CA HIS A 199 15.01 1.98 -5.61
C HIS A 199 15.92 2.31 -6.82
N LYS A 200 16.11 1.36 -7.75
CA LYS A 200 16.86 1.60 -9.00
C LYS A 200 16.14 2.51 -9.99
N PHE A 201 14.83 2.67 -9.84
CA PHE A 201 13.97 3.50 -10.70
C PHE A 201 13.61 4.86 -10.09
N ARG A 202 14.38 5.36 -9.15
CA ARG A 202 14.09 6.60 -8.42
C ARG A 202 14.30 7.89 -9.20
N SER A 203 15.12 7.86 -10.26
CA SER A 203 15.48 9.07 -11.02
C SER A 203 14.61 9.22 -12.27
N ASP A 204 13.85 10.32 -12.33
CA ASP A 204 13.00 10.68 -13.46
C ASP A 204 13.78 11.05 -14.74
N THR A 205 15.08 11.34 -14.62
CA THR A 205 15.95 11.62 -15.77
C THR A 205 16.47 10.36 -16.44
N ALA A 206 16.32 9.19 -15.81
CA ALA A 206 16.74 7.92 -16.36
C ALA A 206 15.73 7.37 -17.38
N SER A 207 16.18 6.91 -18.52
CA SER A 207 15.31 6.30 -19.55
C SER A 207 14.50 5.14 -19.00
N MET A 208 15.11 4.32 -18.12
CA MET A 208 14.43 3.20 -17.47
C MET A 208 13.23 3.64 -16.60
N TYR A 209 13.32 4.78 -15.91
CA TYR A 209 12.18 5.31 -15.14
C TYR A 209 11.04 5.69 -16.07
N ASN A 210 11.32 6.41 -17.15
CA ASN A 210 10.30 6.85 -18.10
C ASN A 210 9.60 5.66 -18.77
N GLU A 211 10.34 4.62 -19.12
CA GLU A 211 9.76 3.37 -19.64
C GLU A 211 8.85 2.69 -18.61
N LEU A 212 9.30 2.57 -17.36
CA LEU A 212 8.51 2.02 -16.27
C LEU A 212 7.26 2.85 -15.98
N GLN A 213 7.39 4.19 -15.93
CA GLN A 213 6.26 5.09 -15.70
C GLN A 213 5.21 4.95 -16.80
N LYS A 214 5.63 4.93 -18.07
CA LYS A 214 4.74 4.69 -19.20
C LYS A 214 4.01 3.35 -19.05
N LEU A 215 4.72 2.30 -18.68
CA LEU A 215 4.16 0.97 -18.47
C LEU A 215 3.12 0.96 -17.33
N CYS A 216 3.44 1.58 -16.19
CA CYS A 216 2.54 1.66 -15.04
C CYS A 216 1.29 2.52 -15.31
N LYS A 217 1.44 3.59 -16.09
CA LYS A 217 0.34 4.52 -16.41
C LYS A 217 -0.51 4.11 -17.61
N THR A 218 -0.04 3.18 -18.44
CA THR A 218 -0.89 2.58 -19.48
C THR A 218 -1.96 1.73 -18.82
N LYS A 219 -3.23 2.03 -19.06
CA LYS A 219 -4.36 1.26 -18.50
C LYS A 219 -4.35 -0.18 -18.99
N ALA A 220 -4.79 -1.10 -18.15
CA ALA A 220 -5.06 -2.47 -18.57
C ALA A 220 -6.37 -2.54 -19.35
N VAL A 221 -6.41 -3.39 -20.36
CA VAL A 221 -7.59 -3.58 -21.23
C VAL A 221 -7.91 -5.08 -21.28
N HIS A 222 -9.14 -5.44 -20.89
CA HIS A 222 -9.61 -6.80 -20.90
C HIS A 222 -10.32 -7.16 -22.22
N ASN A 223 -10.53 -8.45 -22.45
CA ASN A 223 -11.18 -8.96 -23.65
C ASN A 223 -12.65 -8.51 -23.78
N ASP A 224 -13.31 -8.17 -22.69
CA ASP A 224 -14.67 -7.62 -22.66
C ASP A 224 -14.70 -6.10 -22.95
N GLY A 225 -13.55 -5.47 -23.20
CA GLY A 225 -13.39 -4.05 -23.42
C GLY A 225 -13.34 -3.20 -22.16
N SER A 226 -13.40 -3.79 -20.99
CA SER A 226 -13.23 -3.06 -19.73
C SER A 226 -11.80 -2.53 -19.59
N VAL A 227 -11.68 -1.32 -19.03
CA VAL A 227 -10.40 -0.59 -18.89
C VAL A 227 -10.23 -0.15 -17.45
N HIS A 228 -9.07 -0.43 -16.85
CA HIS A 228 -8.80 -0.05 -15.46
C HIS A 228 -7.33 0.32 -15.22
N ASP A 229 -7.08 0.95 -14.09
CA ASP A 229 -5.72 1.29 -13.68
C ASP A 229 -4.98 0.04 -13.18
N LYS A 230 -3.71 -0.05 -13.55
CA LYS A 230 -2.86 -1.16 -13.10
C LYS A 230 -2.57 -1.07 -11.61
N LYS A 231 -2.36 -2.23 -11.01
CA LYS A 231 -1.84 -2.35 -9.66
C LYS A 231 -0.32 -2.48 -9.69
N VAL A 232 0.37 -1.83 -8.73
CA VAL A 232 1.84 -1.80 -8.71
C VAL A 232 2.36 -2.15 -7.32
N ILE A 233 3.26 -3.12 -7.25
CA ILE A 233 4.00 -3.47 -6.03
C ILE A 233 5.46 -3.06 -6.22
N LEU A 234 5.95 -2.14 -5.40
CA LEU A 234 7.34 -1.71 -5.38
C LEU A 234 8.07 -2.39 -4.22
N VAL A 235 8.90 -3.38 -4.55
CA VAL A 235 9.68 -4.12 -3.55
C VAL A 235 11.02 -3.44 -3.35
N SER A 236 11.28 -2.96 -2.13
CA SER A 236 12.55 -2.31 -1.78
C SER A 236 12.77 -2.30 -0.27
N ALA A 237 13.95 -2.67 0.18
CA ALA A 237 14.28 -2.65 1.60
C ALA A 237 14.39 -1.23 2.20
N THR A 238 14.58 -0.20 1.37
CA THR A 238 14.90 1.17 1.81
C THR A 238 14.16 2.26 1.00
N PRO A 239 12.82 2.35 1.10
CA PRO A 239 12.06 3.33 0.33
C PRO A 239 12.32 4.79 0.75
N LEU A 240 12.76 5.02 1.99
CA LEU A 240 12.92 6.36 2.59
C LEU A 240 14.35 6.92 2.57
N ASN A 241 15.35 6.16 2.12
CA ASN A 241 16.75 6.60 2.16
C ASN A 241 17.14 7.49 0.96
N ASN A 242 16.16 8.11 0.30
CA ASN A 242 16.34 8.87 -0.92
C ASN A 242 15.90 10.32 -0.72
N ARG A 243 16.23 11.18 -1.68
CA ARG A 243 15.76 12.57 -1.70
C ARG A 243 14.24 12.62 -1.80
N PRO A 244 13.59 13.72 -1.34
CA PRO A 244 12.14 13.88 -1.50
C PRO A 244 11.66 13.70 -2.94
N GLU A 245 12.43 14.12 -3.94
CA GLU A 245 12.15 13.92 -5.37
C GLU A 245 12.12 12.44 -5.74
N ASP A 246 13.09 11.66 -5.25
CA ASP A 246 13.19 10.23 -5.54
C ASP A 246 11.98 9.45 -4.98
N ILE A 247 11.51 9.85 -3.78
CA ILE A 247 10.31 9.29 -3.16
C ILE A 247 9.06 9.63 -3.98
N ALA A 248 8.94 10.91 -4.40
CA ALA A 248 7.83 11.35 -5.22
C ALA A 248 7.75 10.55 -6.53
N ASN A 249 8.89 10.36 -7.20
CA ASN A 249 8.96 9.61 -8.46
C ASN A 249 8.47 8.17 -8.29
N LEU A 250 8.87 7.48 -7.22
CA LEU A 250 8.39 6.12 -6.96
C LEU A 250 6.89 6.08 -6.65
N VAL A 251 6.38 7.03 -5.89
CA VAL A 251 4.95 7.15 -5.58
C VAL A 251 4.14 7.41 -6.86
N TYR A 252 4.63 8.26 -7.75
CA TYR A 252 3.95 8.59 -9.01
C TYR A 252 3.87 7.41 -9.99
N LEU A 253 4.54 6.31 -9.76
CA LEU A 253 4.36 5.10 -10.58
C LEU A 253 2.94 4.52 -10.46
N PHE A 254 2.29 4.67 -9.29
CA PHE A 254 0.96 4.12 -9.05
C PHE A 254 -0.07 5.12 -8.50
N GLN A 255 0.36 6.24 -7.93
CA GLN A 255 -0.53 7.32 -7.52
C GLN A 255 -0.66 8.39 -8.61
N ASP A 256 -1.85 8.98 -8.76
CA ASP A 256 -1.99 10.21 -9.52
C ASP A 256 -1.37 11.38 -8.75
N SER A 257 -0.70 12.27 -9.47
CA SER A 257 -0.01 13.40 -8.85
C SER A 257 -0.92 14.49 -8.35
N LYS A 258 -2.13 14.62 -8.92
CA LYS A 258 -3.12 15.67 -8.61
C LYS A 258 -4.37 15.16 -7.91
N GLU A 259 -4.72 13.89 -8.17
CA GLU A 259 -5.91 13.21 -7.66
C GLU A 259 -5.49 11.90 -6.96
N SER A 260 -4.71 12.04 -5.88
CA SER A 260 -4.24 10.90 -5.10
C SER A 260 -5.36 10.30 -4.25
N THR A 261 -5.27 9.00 -4.01
CA THR A 261 -6.13 8.29 -3.07
C THR A 261 -5.75 8.52 -1.59
N LEU A 262 -4.69 9.29 -1.33
CA LEU A 262 -4.26 9.69 0.01
C LEU A 262 -5.02 10.94 0.48
N GLU A 263 -5.01 11.20 1.79
CA GLU A 263 -5.62 12.40 2.38
C GLU A 263 -5.09 13.71 1.78
N GLU A 264 -3.81 13.74 1.39
CA GLU A 264 -3.19 14.93 0.76
C GLU A 264 -3.78 15.26 -0.63
N GLY A 265 -4.50 14.35 -1.26
CA GLY A 265 -5.17 14.55 -2.56
C GLY A 265 -4.23 15.03 -3.68
N ASN A 266 -3.57 16.16 -3.49
CA ASN A 266 -2.64 16.74 -4.46
C ASN A 266 -1.17 16.53 -4.06
N LEU A 267 -0.62 15.40 -4.45
CA LEU A 267 0.77 15.03 -4.16
C LEU A 267 1.79 15.92 -4.88
N GLN A 268 1.46 16.44 -6.06
CA GLN A 268 2.36 17.35 -6.78
C GLN A 268 2.62 18.62 -5.99
N ARG A 269 1.58 19.22 -5.40
CA ARG A 269 1.70 20.40 -4.54
C ARG A 269 2.47 20.07 -3.26
N PHE A 270 2.12 18.97 -2.63
CA PHE A 270 2.76 18.50 -1.39
C PHE A 270 4.26 18.28 -1.57
N PHE A 271 4.65 17.48 -2.57
CA PHE A 271 6.08 17.21 -2.80
C PHE A 271 6.85 18.43 -3.24
N ARG A 272 6.26 19.31 -4.07
CA ARG A 272 6.91 20.57 -4.46
C ARG A 272 7.29 21.39 -3.22
N GLU A 273 6.38 21.56 -2.26
CA GLU A 273 6.66 22.26 -1.01
C GLU A 273 7.84 21.62 -0.25
N GLN A 274 7.84 20.29 -0.09
CA GLN A 274 8.92 19.60 0.64
C GLN A 274 10.25 19.67 -0.12
N ILE A 275 10.24 19.54 -1.44
CA ILE A 275 11.43 19.66 -2.30
C ILE A 275 12.02 21.08 -2.22
N ASP A 276 11.20 22.11 -2.28
CA ASP A 276 11.66 23.50 -2.22
C ASP A 276 12.27 23.82 -0.84
N ARG A 277 11.67 23.31 0.24
CA ARG A 277 12.24 23.37 1.58
C ARG A 277 13.60 22.67 1.64
N TYR A 278 13.68 21.42 1.15
CA TYR A 278 14.92 20.64 1.12
C TYR A 278 16.03 21.33 0.32
N ARG A 279 15.70 21.94 -0.83
CA ARG A 279 16.68 22.67 -1.68
C ARG A 279 17.23 23.92 -1.01
N LYS A 280 16.42 24.63 -0.22
CA LYS A 280 16.87 25.80 0.55
C LYS A 280 17.94 25.44 1.58
N LEU A 281 17.84 24.24 2.18
CA LEU A 281 18.81 23.77 3.20
C LEU A 281 20.23 23.59 2.66
N LYS A 282 20.41 23.44 1.33
CA LYS A 282 21.76 23.36 0.72
C LYS A 282 22.56 24.67 0.87
N LYS A 283 21.88 25.78 1.17
CA LYS A 283 22.50 27.11 1.36
C LYS A 283 22.64 27.50 2.83
N GLU A 284 22.06 26.71 3.73
CA GLU A 284 22.09 26.94 5.17
C GLU A 284 23.41 26.43 5.76
N GLN A 285 24.02 27.19 6.62
CA GLN A 285 25.29 26.86 7.27
C GLN A 285 25.13 26.33 8.68
N ASP A 286 23.97 26.60 9.32
CA ASP A 286 23.67 26.08 10.64
C ASP A 286 23.20 24.62 10.59
N MET A 287 24.07 23.74 11.04
CA MET A 287 23.83 22.28 11.03
C MET A 287 22.68 21.83 11.95
N GLU A 288 22.37 22.60 13.01
CA GLU A 288 21.25 22.28 13.89
C GLU A 288 19.91 22.58 13.19
N ILE A 289 19.82 23.74 12.54
CA ILE A 289 18.66 24.11 11.72
C ILE A 289 18.48 23.11 10.59
N VAL A 290 19.55 22.78 9.87
CA VAL A 290 19.53 21.80 8.78
C VAL A 290 19.00 20.44 9.27
N SER A 291 19.53 19.93 10.39
CA SER A 291 19.11 18.64 10.95
C SER A 291 17.64 18.63 11.36
N LYS A 292 17.17 19.70 12.02
CA LYS A 292 15.78 19.84 12.46
C LYS A 292 14.81 19.91 11.27
N GLU A 293 15.15 20.71 10.25
CA GLU A 293 14.32 20.87 9.07
C GLU A 293 14.27 19.59 8.23
N ILE A 294 15.41 18.90 8.04
CA ILE A 294 15.45 17.58 7.35
C ILE A 294 14.52 16.60 8.06
N LYS A 295 14.61 16.47 9.39
CA LYS A 295 13.72 15.61 10.17
C LYS A 295 12.26 15.97 9.94
N SER A 296 11.90 17.26 9.98
CA SER A 296 10.53 17.73 9.76
C SER A 296 10.00 17.38 8.36
N ILE A 297 10.82 17.58 7.31
CA ILE A 297 10.46 17.22 5.93
C ILE A 297 10.18 15.73 5.80
N TYR A 298 11.13 14.89 6.24
CA TYR A 298 10.98 13.43 6.11
C TYR A 298 9.88 12.86 7.00
N GLU A 299 9.64 13.44 8.17
CA GLU A 299 8.52 13.04 9.03
C GLU A 299 7.17 13.32 8.37
N LYS A 300 7.01 14.49 7.75
CA LYS A 300 5.79 14.80 6.98
C LYS A 300 5.60 13.83 5.81
N ILE A 301 6.64 13.58 5.02
CA ILE A 301 6.58 12.64 3.89
C ILE A 301 6.25 11.24 4.40
N ARG A 302 6.88 10.81 5.50
CA ARG A 302 6.67 9.51 6.11
C ARG A 302 5.20 9.32 6.52
N ILE A 303 4.68 10.21 7.35
CA ILE A 303 3.34 10.05 7.93
C ILE A 303 2.26 10.18 6.86
N LYS A 304 2.38 11.19 5.98
CA LYS A 304 1.30 11.52 5.05
C LYS A 304 1.29 10.71 3.75
N VAL A 305 2.43 10.16 3.36
CA VAL A 305 2.57 9.47 2.07
C VAL A 305 3.09 8.06 2.23
N VAL A 306 4.22 7.88 2.93
CA VAL A 306 4.90 6.59 2.90
C VAL A 306 4.25 5.55 3.79
N GLU A 307 3.90 5.87 5.04
CA GLU A 307 3.26 4.93 5.96
C GLU A 307 1.93 4.36 5.43
N PRO A 308 1.01 5.19 4.90
CA PRO A 308 -0.22 4.66 4.30
C PRO A 308 0.02 3.73 3.11
N LEU A 309 1.11 3.93 2.37
CA LEU A 309 1.45 3.18 1.16
C LEU A 309 2.49 2.08 1.39
N THR A 310 2.91 1.81 2.63
CA THR A 310 4.01 0.86 2.90
C THR A 310 3.55 -0.29 3.77
N VAL A 311 3.97 -1.48 3.40
CA VAL A 311 4.00 -2.67 4.24
C VAL A 311 5.44 -2.89 4.66
N ARG A 312 5.71 -2.81 5.95
CA ARG A 312 7.05 -2.96 6.49
C ARG A 312 7.02 -3.68 7.82
N ARG A 313 7.89 -4.66 7.94
CA ARG A 313 8.17 -5.37 9.19
C ARG A 313 9.67 -5.42 9.43
N THR A 314 10.04 -5.29 10.69
CA THR A 314 11.42 -5.38 11.14
C THR A 314 11.61 -6.65 11.96
N ARG A 315 12.86 -7.03 12.18
CA ARG A 315 13.19 -8.17 13.08
C ARG A 315 12.76 -7.88 14.53
N THR A 316 12.70 -6.61 14.91
CA THR A 316 12.21 -6.18 16.23
C THR A 316 10.72 -6.45 16.34
N ASP A 317 9.93 -6.05 15.35
CA ASP A 317 8.48 -6.30 15.32
C ASP A 317 8.17 -7.80 15.44
N LEU A 318 8.98 -8.65 14.79
CA LEU A 318 8.82 -10.11 14.87
C LEU A 318 9.16 -10.68 16.25
N LYS A 319 10.08 -10.05 16.98
CA LYS A 319 10.46 -10.48 18.34
C LYS A 319 9.48 -9.98 19.40
N GLU A 320 8.88 -8.81 19.19
CA GLU A 320 7.95 -8.15 20.14
C GLU A 320 6.52 -8.67 20.02
N ASN A 321 6.09 -9.10 18.84
CA ASN A 321 4.76 -9.66 18.63
C ASN A 321 4.73 -11.14 19.02
N GLU A 322 3.97 -11.47 20.06
CA GLU A 322 3.90 -12.82 20.63
C GLU A 322 3.45 -13.88 19.61
N ALA A 323 2.51 -13.55 18.70
CA ALA A 323 2.03 -14.48 17.69
C ALA A 323 3.13 -14.80 16.66
N TYR A 324 3.87 -13.79 16.22
CA TYR A 324 4.98 -13.98 15.28
C TYR A 324 6.14 -14.75 15.92
N LYS A 325 6.47 -14.39 17.16
CA LYS A 325 7.52 -15.08 17.93
C LYS A 325 7.19 -16.55 18.10
N LYS A 326 5.96 -16.88 18.48
CA LYS A 326 5.49 -18.26 18.63
C LYS A 326 5.65 -19.06 17.33
N ASP A 327 5.21 -18.51 16.20
CA ASP A 327 5.35 -19.16 14.90
C ASP A 327 6.80 -19.44 14.53
N LEU A 328 7.70 -18.48 14.82
CA LEU A 328 9.13 -18.63 14.56
C LEU A 328 9.75 -19.71 15.44
N ASP A 329 9.42 -19.72 16.73
CA ASP A 329 9.90 -20.71 17.70
C ASP A 329 9.38 -22.12 17.36
N ASP A 330 8.08 -22.26 17.04
CA ASP A 330 7.44 -23.54 16.66
C ASP A 330 8.06 -24.13 15.37
N GLN A 331 8.54 -23.28 14.47
CA GLN A 331 9.16 -23.70 13.20
C GLN A 331 10.68 -23.70 13.22
N GLY A 332 11.28 -23.40 14.36
CA GLY A 332 12.74 -23.40 14.54
C GLY A 332 13.47 -22.33 13.71
N VAL A 333 12.80 -21.21 13.37
CA VAL A 333 13.41 -20.11 12.62
C VAL A 333 14.21 -19.21 13.55
N ILE A 334 15.51 -19.21 13.40
CA ILE A 334 16.42 -18.38 14.19
C ILE A 334 17.02 -17.28 13.30
N PHE A 335 16.84 -16.02 13.70
CA PHE A 335 17.54 -14.90 13.07
C PHE A 335 18.91 -14.71 13.69
N PRO A 336 19.97 -14.61 12.88
CA PRO A 336 21.32 -14.36 13.42
C PRO A 336 21.38 -12.97 14.09
N ASP A 337 22.10 -12.89 15.19
CA ASP A 337 22.40 -11.63 15.85
C ASP A 337 23.43 -10.83 15.04
N VAL A 338 23.09 -9.57 14.78
CA VAL A 338 24.01 -8.65 14.11
C VAL A 338 24.94 -8.05 15.16
N LYS A 339 26.19 -8.46 15.15
CA LYS A 339 27.22 -7.85 15.99
C LYS A 339 27.64 -6.48 15.40
N PRO A 340 28.13 -5.56 16.24
CA PRO A 340 28.75 -4.33 15.76
C PRO A 340 29.83 -4.60 14.71
N PRO A 341 29.98 -3.75 13.69
CA PRO A 341 30.99 -3.96 12.67
C PRO A 341 32.40 -3.97 13.28
N HIS A 342 33.17 -4.98 12.93
CA HIS A 342 34.55 -5.03 13.33
C HIS A 342 35.37 -4.14 12.39
N LYS A 343 36.01 -3.11 12.95
CA LYS A 343 36.88 -2.23 12.16
C LYS A 343 38.17 -2.99 11.81
N ILE A 344 38.37 -3.21 10.53
CA ILE A 344 39.61 -3.76 10.01
C ILE A 344 40.47 -2.59 9.54
N TYR A 345 41.56 -2.34 10.22
CA TYR A 345 42.56 -1.36 9.80
C TYR A 345 43.63 -2.10 9.00
N TYR A 346 43.91 -1.60 7.82
CA TYR A 346 45.12 -2.05 7.11
C TYR A 346 45.97 -0.82 6.81
N GLN A 347 47.28 -0.98 6.87
CA GLN A 347 48.24 0.04 6.50
C GLN A 347 48.58 -0.11 5.04
N LEU A 348 48.45 0.98 4.31
CA LEU A 348 48.89 1.04 2.92
C LEU A 348 50.46 0.95 2.92
N ASP A 349 50.98 0.31 1.91
CA ASP A 349 52.41 0.44 1.56
C ASP A 349 52.75 1.93 1.36
N PRO A 350 53.91 2.42 1.82
CA PRO A 350 54.28 3.85 1.71
C PRO A 350 54.16 4.43 0.30
N ASN A 351 54.38 3.64 -0.73
CA ASN A 351 54.24 4.08 -2.11
C ASN A 351 52.74 4.23 -2.53
N LEU A 352 51.87 3.32 -2.04
CA LEU A 352 50.44 3.38 -2.22
C LEU A 352 49.80 4.50 -1.40
N GLU A 353 50.31 4.79 -0.23
CA GLU A 353 49.85 5.92 0.62
C GLU A 353 50.17 7.26 -0.06
N GLN A 354 51.35 7.44 -0.64
CA GLN A 354 51.67 8.63 -1.43
C GLN A 354 50.81 8.76 -2.70
N LEU A 355 50.47 7.64 -3.34
CA LEU A 355 49.62 7.65 -4.52
C LEU A 355 48.17 8.03 -4.14
N TYR A 356 47.69 7.50 -3.01
CA TYR A 356 46.34 7.79 -2.49
C TYR A 356 46.20 9.26 -2.11
N ASP A 357 47.19 9.81 -1.38
CA ASP A 357 47.21 11.23 -0.99
C ASP A 357 47.21 12.17 -2.22
N LYS A 358 47.99 11.82 -3.24
CA LYS A 358 48.01 12.57 -4.52
C LYS A 358 46.73 12.49 -5.34
N THR A 359 45.87 11.50 -5.07
CA THR A 359 44.63 11.30 -5.80
C THR A 359 43.44 12.00 -5.11
N ILE A 360 43.55 12.24 -3.79
CA ILE A 360 42.50 12.86 -2.99
C ILE A 360 42.68 14.39 -2.90
N HIS A 361 43.90 14.90 -3.07
CA HIS A 361 44.22 16.32 -3.17
C HIS A 361 44.40 16.76 -4.63
#